data_343bd5f18b435929302531c88b06c3fe
#
_entry.id   343bd5f18b435929302531c88b06c3fe
#
_cell.length_a   1.000
_cell.length_b   1.000
_cell.length_c   1.000
_cell.angle_alpha   90.00
_cell.angle_beta   90.00
_cell.angle_gamma   90.00
#
_symmetry.space_group_name_H-M   'P 1'
#
loop_
_entity.id
_entity.type
_entity.pdbx_description
1 polymer ?
#
loop_
_entity_poly.entity_id
_entity_poly.type
_entity_poly.pdbx_seq_one_letter_code
_entity_poly.pdbx_strand_id
1 'polypeptide(L)'
;MEKIEFQTKLILIIIIIIYIFLHYLTNSYSKVPDQSDEPYHLNQTLLYVNNYWKSYNKQLTTFPLTFILTSIYLKLRRHGIGINKKDITNKIYRKEYQIYLSDGRVCSIILSLITIFIFSLMIKNNNLLLITFFTFPIKFIYSFLIYTENTSILFMILYYYFEEYKKVNNKFLLFFIGLLSVLSRQLNIIWINFFPLMNCLEILFYKKINFNILFDNIFDILKKYIHIALIDSLFIIFFFINKCSFVIGEKNEHIPKIHFAQIIHFLFYLLWHFPFLNFKLYEMFKNKDKKKKRQWIKNSIILFLLLNFFSLFTITRRNIFEHPKHYNRYYYLGIYYKRINRIIMLIYLSFLYGSFITDYLKLFKKVKFISWIICNLLSFCIEGLVEPRYFINGIYMLMILINDDNEKESKELSYYLYDNYVNFIFQSLQDIYMVHNLVTKLFNAYVY
;
A
#
# COMPACT_ATOMS: atom_id res chain seq x y z
N MET A 1 27.91 4.73 15.24
CA MET A 1 27.01 3.59 14.98
C MET A 1 26.12 3.26 16.17
N GLU A 2 26.64 3.02 17.36
CA GLU A 2 25.86 2.67 18.58
C GLU A 2 24.77 3.67 18.96
N LYS A 3 25.03 4.98 18.88
CA LYS A 3 24.05 6.03 19.23
C LYS A 3 22.82 6.05 18.30
N ILE A 4 23.02 5.76 17.00
CA ILE A 4 21.95 5.75 15.99
C ILE A 4 21.11 4.47 16.14
N GLU A 5 21.76 3.34 16.42
CA GLU A 5 21.08 2.08 16.71
C GLU A 5 20.22 2.17 17.97
N PHE A 6 20.70 2.88 18.99
CA PHE A 6 19.92 3.16 20.20
C PHE A 6 18.66 4.00 19.90
N GLN A 7 18.78 5.05 19.08
CA GLN A 7 17.63 5.87 18.72
C GLN A 7 16.55 5.07 17.95
N THR A 8 16.97 4.20 17.02
CA THR A 8 16.04 3.34 16.29
C THR A 8 15.33 2.36 17.23
N LYS A 9 16.05 1.76 18.17
CA LYS A 9 15.44 0.89 19.21
C LYS A 9 14.45 1.65 20.08
N LEU A 10 14.78 2.86 20.48
CA LEU A 10 13.89 3.71 21.29
C LEU A 10 12.60 4.05 20.52
N ILE A 11 12.70 4.40 19.24
CA ILE A 11 11.53 4.66 18.37
C ILE A 11 10.66 3.42 18.26
N LEU A 12 11.24 2.24 18.04
CA LEU A 12 10.48 0.98 17.99
C LEU A 12 9.74 0.69 19.31
N ILE A 13 10.38 0.93 20.44
CA ILE A 13 9.73 0.77 21.74
C ILE A 13 8.56 1.74 21.89
N ILE A 14 8.74 3.01 21.52
CA ILE A 14 7.65 4.02 21.56
C ILE A 14 6.49 3.59 20.65
N ILE A 15 6.77 3.10 19.44
CA ILE A 15 5.77 2.58 18.50
C ILE A 15 4.98 1.43 19.16
N ILE A 16 5.67 0.47 19.77
CA ILE A 16 5.02 -0.68 20.44
C ILE A 16 4.11 -0.19 21.57
N ILE A 17 4.58 0.75 22.38
CA ILE A 17 3.79 1.33 23.48
C ILE A 17 2.53 2.02 22.93
N ILE A 18 2.65 2.81 21.86
CA ILE A 18 1.52 3.48 21.20
C ILE A 18 0.50 2.43 20.72
N TYR A 19 0.93 1.35 20.05
CA TYR A 19 0.03 0.29 19.60
C TYR A 19 -0.69 -0.40 20.75
N ILE A 20 0.02 -0.73 21.83
CA ILE A 20 -0.57 -1.35 23.03
C ILE A 20 -1.59 -0.40 23.66
N PHE A 21 -1.25 0.88 23.81
CA PHE A 21 -2.13 1.88 24.40
C PHE A 21 -3.40 2.08 23.56
N LEU A 22 -3.26 2.25 22.24
CA LEU A 22 -4.41 2.41 21.35
C LEU A 22 -5.27 1.14 21.30
N HIS A 23 -4.64 -0.04 21.32
CA HIS A 23 -5.38 -1.29 21.43
C HIS A 23 -6.16 -1.38 22.73
N TYR A 24 -5.54 -1.00 23.85
CA TYR A 24 -6.22 -0.92 25.15
C TYR A 24 -7.41 0.05 25.10
N LEU A 25 -7.24 1.23 24.54
CA LEU A 25 -8.34 2.19 24.36
C LEU A 25 -9.46 1.63 23.48
N THR A 26 -9.14 1.01 22.35
CA THR A 26 -10.15 0.44 21.46
C THR A 26 -10.90 -0.75 22.06
N ASN A 27 -10.26 -1.52 22.95
CA ASN A 27 -10.88 -2.65 23.65
C ASN A 27 -11.61 -2.25 24.92
N SER A 28 -11.13 -1.25 25.67
CA SER A 28 -11.78 -0.76 26.90
C SER A 28 -13.13 -0.12 26.60
N TYR A 29 -13.25 0.47 25.42
CA TYR A 29 -14.52 0.84 24.82
C TYR A 29 -15.16 -0.36 24.10
N SER A 30 -15.39 -1.45 24.81
CA SER A 30 -15.75 -2.83 24.40
C SER A 30 -16.91 -2.99 23.41
N LYS A 31 -17.18 -1.98 22.60
CA LYS A 31 -18.29 -1.91 21.66
C LYS A 31 -17.89 -1.25 20.34
N VAL A 32 -16.58 -1.18 20.00
CA VAL A 32 -16.21 -0.68 18.68
C VAL A 32 -16.76 -1.65 17.63
N PRO A 33 -17.80 -1.26 16.89
CA PRO A 33 -18.40 -2.13 15.90
C PRO A 33 -17.37 -2.51 14.84
N ASP A 34 -17.63 -3.62 14.17
CA ASP A 34 -16.94 -4.01 12.96
C ASP A 34 -17.03 -2.90 11.90
N GLN A 35 -15.94 -2.70 11.16
CA GLN A 35 -15.80 -1.62 10.20
C GLN A 35 -15.81 -2.15 8.76
N SER A 36 -16.71 -1.61 7.92
CA SER A 36 -16.77 -1.90 6.48
C SER A 36 -16.77 -3.41 6.15
N ASP A 37 -15.68 -3.94 5.60
CA ASP A 37 -15.55 -5.36 5.17
C ASP A 37 -15.11 -6.29 6.31
N GLU A 38 -14.80 -5.76 7.49
CA GLU A 38 -14.31 -6.53 8.64
C GLU A 38 -15.26 -7.69 9.06
N PRO A 39 -16.60 -7.54 9.00
CA PRO A 39 -17.52 -8.63 9.26
C PRO A 39 -17.32 -9.83 8.33
N TYR A 40 -17.08 -9.57 7.05
CA TYR A 40 -16.84 -10.64 6.06
C TYR A 40 -15.51 -11.35 6.31
N HIS A 41 -14.48 -10.59 6.68
CA HIS A 41 -13.15 -11.11 7.01
C HIS A 41 -13.19 -11.97 8.28
N LEU A 42 -13.84 -11.48 9.33
CA LEU A 42 -13.99 -12.24 10.58
C LEU A 42 -14.82 -13.49 10.37
N ASN A 43 -15.95 -13.42 9.66
CA ASN A 43 -16.78 -14.59 9.37
C ASN A 43 -16.00 -15.66 8.61
N GLN A 44 -15.18 -15.29 7.60
CA GLN A 44 -14.33 -16.26 6.90
C GLN A 44 -13.28 -16.85 7.83
N THR A 45 -12.68 -16.04 8.69
CA THR A 45 -11.72 -16.52 9.71
C THR A 45 -12.38 -17.52 10.65
N LEU A 46 -13.59 -17.27 11.13
CA LEU A 46 -14.34 -18.16 12.00
C LEU A 46 -14.73 -19.48 11.32
N LEU A 47 -15.01 -19.45 10.01
CA LEU A 47 -15.20 -20.69 9.25
C LEU A 47 -13.93 -21.57 9.31
N TYR A 48 -12.74 -20.98 9.17
CA TYR A 48 -11.47 -21.72 9.24
C TYR A 48 -11.10 -22.14 10.66
N VAL A 49 -11.45 -21.34 11.68
CA VAL A 49 -11.35 -21.76 13.09
C VAL A 49 -12.11 -23.06 13.32
N ASN A 50 -13.29 -23.22 12.71
CA ASN A 50 -14.15 -24.38 12.83
C ASN A 50 -13.89 -25.47 11.76
N ASN A 51 -12.73 -25.43 11.09
CA ASN A 51 -12.29 -26.39 10.08
C ASN A 51 -13.16 -26.48 8.81
N TYR A 52 -13.99 -25.47 8.52
CA TYR A 52 -14.77 -25.39 7.28
C TYR A 52 -13.93 -24.86 6.11
N TRP A 53 -12.81 -25.51 5.81
CA TRP A 53 -11.81 -25.09 4.80
C TRP A 53 -12.36 -24.98 3.37
N LYS A 54 -13.39 -25.74 3.03
CA LYS A 54 -14.03 -25.70 1.70
C LYS A 54 -15.03 -24.55 1.53
N SER A 55 -15.41 -23.88 2.63
CA SER A 55 -16.37 -22.79 2.59
C SER A 55 -15.63 -21.48 2.39
N TYR A 56 -16.01 -20.74 1.34
CA TYR A 56 -15.49 -19.42 1.08
C TYR A 56 -16.63 -18.42 0.89
N ASN A 57 -16.56 -17.27 1.53
CA ASN A 57 -17.58 -16.24 1.42
C ASN A 57 -17.48 -15.60 0.03
N LYS A 58 -18.59 -15.60 -0.71
CA LYS A 58 -18.66 -15.06 -2.09
C LYS A 58 -18.37 -13.56 -2.19
N GLN A 59 -18.54 -12.82 -1.10
CA GLN A 59 -18.27 -11.38 -1.04
C GLN A 59 -16.78 -11.06 -0.90
N LEU A 60 -15.94 -12.05 -0.57
CA LEU A 60 -14.49 -11.86 -0.47
C LEU A 60 -13.83 -12.06 -1.83
N THR A 61 -13.04 -11.10 -2.22
CA THR A 61 -12.33 -11.07 -3.51
C THR A 61 -10.88 -11.49 -3.43
N THR A 62 -10.30 -11.47 -2.23
CA THR A 62 -8.87 -11.73 -1.98
C THR A 62 -8.58 -13.20 -1.70
N PHE A 63 -7.33 -13.61 -1.76
CA PHE A 63 -6.89 -14.94 -1.36
C PHE A 63 -6.98 -15.17 0.16
N PRO A 64 -7.01 -16.44 0.63
CA PRO A 64 -7.39 -16.78 2.00
C PRO A 64 -6.28 -16.62 3.05
N LEU A 65 -5.04 -16.27 2.71
CA LEU A 65 -3.90 -16.35 3.63
C LEU A 65 -4.10 -15.53 4.91
N THR A 66 -4.63 -14.30 4.80
CA THR A 66 -4.91 -13.46 5.99
C THR A 66 -5.88 -14.16 6.94
N PHE A 67 -6.94 -14.75 6.42
CA PHE A 67 -7.96 -15.43 7.23
C PHE A 67 -7.40 -16.72 7.86
N ILE A 68 -6.51 -17.43 7.15
CA ILE A 68 -5.81 -18.60 7.66
C ILE A 68 -4.90 -18.21 8.83
N LEU A 69 -4.06 -17.18 8.68
CA LEU A 69 -3.17 -16.73 9.74
C LEU A 69 -3.95 -16.27 10.97
N THR A 70 -5.00 -15.46 10.76
CA THR A 70 -5.86 -15.03 11.85
C THR A 70 -6.58 -16.20 12.50
N SER A 71 -7.01 -17.21 11.75
CA SER A 71 -7.65 -18.41 12.30
C SER A 71 -6.69 -19.25 13.16
N ILE A 72 -5.44 -19.39 12.73
CA ILE A 72 -4.39 -20.07 13.51
C ILE A 72 -4.17 -19.32 14.83
N TYR A 73 -4.03 -17.99 14.77
CA TYR A 73 -3.87 -17.16 15.96
C TYR A 73 -5.06 -17.32 16.93
N LEU A 74 -6.30 -17.28 16.43
CA LEU A 74 -7.50 -17.45 17.25
C LEU A 74 -7.57 -18.85 17.88
N LYS A 75 -7.20 -19.90 17.16
CA LYS A 75 -7.13 -21.27 17.70
C LYS A 75 -6.12 -21.38 18.84
N LEU A 76 -4.93 -20.81 18.66
CA LEU A 76 -3.88 -20.80 19.70
C LEU A 76 -4.32 -20.01 20.94
N ARG A 77 -5.00 -18.89 20.74
CA ARG A 77 -5.46 -18.01 21.83
C ARG A 77 -6.60 -18.62 22.64
N ARG A 78 -7.50 -19.38 22.02
CA ARG A 78 -8.79 -19.77 22.59
C ARG A 78 -9.00 -21.28 22.74
N HIS A 79 -7.99 -22.12 22.54
CA HIS A 79 -8.07 -23.57 22.79
C HIS A 79 -9.39 -24.23 22.34
N GLY A 80 -9.78 -24.05 21.08
CA GLY A 80 -10.79 -24.92 20.45
C GLY A 80 -12.25 -24.69 20.84
N ILE A 81 -12.66 -23.45 21.11
CA ILE A 81 -14.10 -23.16 21.27
C ILE A 81 -14.78 -23.41 19.93
N GLY A 82 -15.54 -24.51 19.82
CA GLY A 82 -16.32 -24.84 18.64
C GLY A 82 -17.53 -23.92 18.51
N ILE A 83 -17.55 -23.09 17.49
CA ILE A 83 -18.72 -22.32 17.09
C ILE A 83 -19.42 -23.10 15.98
N ASN A 84 -20.71 -23.41 16.14
CA ASN A 84 -21.46 -24.08 15.09
C ASN A 84 -21.65 -23.16 13.88
N LYS A 85 -21.67 -23.71 12.66
CA LYS A 85 -21.86 -22.94 11.41
C LYS A 85 -23.15 -22.13 11.42
N LYS A 86 -24.23 -22.66 12.02
CA LYS A 86 -25.52 -21.95 12.20
C LYS A 86 -25.38 -20.72 13.10
N ASP A 87 -24.47 -20.76 14.05
CA ASP A 87 -24.26 -19.70 15.03
C ASP A 87 -23.51 -18.53 14.43
N ILE A 88 -22.60 -18.79 13.48
CA ILE A 88 -21.86 -17.74 12.73
C ILE A 88 -22.81 -16.89 11.90
N THR A 89 -23.91 -17.46 11.44
CA THR A 89 -24.92 -16.74 10.62
C THR A 89 -26.02 -16.04 11.44
N ASN A 90 -26.18 -16.42 12.71
CA ASN A 90 -27.21 -15.85 13.60
C ASN A 90 -26.63 -14.76 14.51
N LYS A 91 -27.24 -13.58 14.53
CA LYS A 91 -26.88 -12.41 15.36
C LYS A 91 -26.94 -12.64 16.89
N ILE A 92 -27.24 -13.85 17.36
CA ILE A 92 -27.45 -14.20 18.78
C ILE A 92 -26.13 -14.15 19.59
N TYR A 93 -24.96 -14.28 18.92
CA TYR A 93 -23.64 -14.34 19.57
C TYR A 93 -22.89 -13.02 19.63
N ARG A 94 -23.57 -11.89 19.85
CA ARG A 94 -22.90 -10.57 19.89
C ARG A 94 -21.69 -10.50 20.84
N LYS A 95 -21.76 -11.16 21.98
CA LYS A 95 -20.70 -11.10 23.00
C LYS A 95 -19.46 -11.91 22.59
N GLU A 96 -19.65 -13.13 22.09
CA GLU A 96 -18.56 -13.97 21.58
C GLU A 96 -17.95 -13.40 20.31
N TYR A 97 -18.78 -12.90 19.40
CA TYR A 97 -18.34 -12.23 18.18
C TYR A 97 -17.39 -11.06 18.48
N GLN A 98 -17.72 -10.22 19.45
CA GLN A 98 -16.88 -9.09 19.85
C GLN A 98 -15.52 -9.52 20.44
N ILE A 99 -15.50 -10.64 21.14
CA ILE A 99 -14.26 -11.20 21.67
C ILE A 99 -13.36 -11.69 20.50
N TYR A 100 -13.93 -12.41 19.53
CA TYR A 100 -13.17 -12.84 18.35
C TYR A 100 -12.72 -11.68 17.48
N LEU A 101 -13.53 -10.63 17.35
CA LEU A 101 -13.20 -9.40 16.65
C LEU A 101 -11.98 -8.72 17.31
N SER A 102 -12.01 -8.58 18.63
CA SER A 102 -10.91 -8.01 19.41
C SER A 102 -9.62 -8.83 19.25
N ASP A 103 -9.69 -10.14 19.41
CA ASP A 103 -8.50 -11.01 19.27
C ASP A 103 -7.98 -11.02 17.82
N GLY A 104 -8.85 -10.98 16.80
CA GLY A 104 -8.44 -10.86 15.41
C GLY A 104 -7.73 -9.55 15.11
N ARG A 105 -8.16 -8.45 15.72
CA ARG A 105 -7.49 -7.15 15.66
C ARG A 105 -6.10 -7.19 16.31
N VAL A 106 -5.93 -7.92 17.43
CA VAL A 106 -4.60 -8.16 18.02
C VAL A 106 -3.67 -8.86 17.02
N CYS A 107 -4.16 -9.87 16.30
CA CYS A 107 -3.38 -10.52 15.25
C CYS A 107 -2.91 -9.53 14.19
N SER A 108 -3.78 -8.64 13.72
CA SER A 108 -3.44 -7.58 12.77
C SER A 108 -2.37 -6.62 13.30
N ILE A 109 -2.45 -6.24 14.57
CA ILE A 109 -1.44 -5.42 15.25
C ILE A 109 -0.09 -6.14 15.27
N ILE A 110 -0.05 -7.42 15.64
CA ILE A 110 1.18 -8.22 15.66
C ILE A 110 1.81 -8.25 14.27
N LEU A 111 1.04 -8.55 13.22
CA LEU A 111 1.54 -8.55 11.83
C LEU A 111 2.09 -7.18 11.42
N SER A 112 1.43 -6.10 11.83
CA SER A 112 1.89 -4.73 11.58
C SER A 112 3.20 -4.42 12.31
N LEU A 113 3.35 -4.81 13.57
CA LEU A 113 4.58 -4.62 14.35
C LEU A 113 5.76 -5.41 13.75
N ILE A 114 5.52 -6.66 13.32
CA ILE A 114 6.54 -7.45 12.61
C ILE A 114 6.96 -6.74 11.32
N THR A 115 6.00 -6.18 10.58
CA THR A 115 6.27 -5.42 9.35
C THR A 115 7.16 -4.22 9.63
N ILE A 116 6.85 -3.43 10.66
CA ILE A 116 7.64 -2.26 11.07
C ILE A 116 9.05 -2.67 11.48
N PHE A 117 9.16 -3.77 12.22
CA PHE A 117 10.46 -4.31 12.63
C PHE A 117 11.32 -4.71 11.42
N ILE A 118 10.77 -5.48 10.46
CA ILE A 118 11.51 -5.87 9.25
C ILE A 118 11.89 -4.63 8.43
N PHE A 119 10.97 -3.67 8.29
CA PHE A 119 11.26 -2.42 7.59
C PHE A 119 12.39 -1.64 8.28
N SER A 120 12.43 -1.59 9.62
CA SER A 120 13.50 -0.94 10.36
C SER A 120 14.88 -1.55 10.09
N LEU A 121 14.96 -2.87 9.80
CA LEU A 121 16.18 -3.54 9.42
C LEU A 121 16.67 -3.13 8.02
N MET A 122 15.77 -2.68 7.15
CA MET A 122 16.08 -2.27 5.78
C MET A 122 16.57 -0.82 5.70
N ILE A 123 16.05 0.08 6.54
CA ILE A 123 16.23 1.53 6.39
C ILE A 123 17.50 2.11 7.04
N LYS A 124 18.48 1.31 7.35
CA LYS A 124 19.84 1.74 7.76
C LYS A 124 19.89 3.09 8.53
N ASN A 125 19.18 3.17 9.67
CA ASN A 125 19.18 4.35 10.55
C ASN A 125 18.45 5.61 10.03
N ASN A 126 17.59 5.47 9.04
CA ASN A 126 16.71 6.58 8.64
C ASN A 126 15.45 6.61 9.53
N ASN A 127 15.61 7.16 10.75
CA ASN A 127 14.54 7.20 11.75
C ASN A 127 13.30 7.96 11.26
N LEU A 128 13.49 8.98 10.43
CA LEU A 128 12.37 9.75 9.88
C LEU A 128 11.53 8.89 8.92
N LEU A 129 12.20 8.11 8.06
CA LEU A 129 11.49 7.20 7.16
C LEU A 129 10.73 6.12 7.93
N LEU A 130 11.30 5.64 9.07
CA LEU A 130 10.62 4.71 9.95
C LEU A 130 9.35 5.32 10.58
N ILE A 131 9.46 6.56 11.06
CA ILE A 131 8.32 7.29 11.61
C ILE A 131 7.26 7.50 10.53
N THR A 132 7.65 7.96 9.34
CA THR A 132 6.73 8.15 8.21
C THR A 132 6.03 6.85 7.81
N PHE A 133 6.77 5.73 7.80
CA PHE A 133 6.19 4.41 7.53
C PHE A 133 5.16 3.99 8.58
N PHE A 134 5.46 4.27 9.84
CA PHE A 134 4.59 3.96 10.97
C PHE A 134 3.33 4.84 10.98
N THR A 135 3.51 6.16 10.82
CA THR A 135 2.42 7.14 10.91
C THR A 135 1.61 7.26 9.64
N PHE A 136 1.96 6.51 8.58
CA PHE A 136 1.19 6.56 7.34
C PHE A 136 -0.28 6.20 7.59
N PRO A 137 -1.22 7.17 7.47
CA PRO A 137 -2.54 7.10 8.10
C PRO A 137 -3.35 5.87 7.73
N ILE A 138 -3.31 5.48 6.45
CA ILE A 138 -4.08 4.32 6.00
C ILE A 138 -3.53 3.04 6.59
N LYS A 139 -2.20 2.85 6.55
CA LYS A 139 -1.59 1.68 7.18
C LYS A 139 -1.89 1.65 8.68
N PHE A 140 -1.79 2.81 9.34
CA PHE A 140 -2.04 2.93 10.75
C PHE A 140 -3.47 2.48 11.10
N ILE A 141 -4.48 2.96 10.36
CA ILE A 141 -5.88 2.55 10.56
C ILE A 141 -6.05 1.04 10.31
N TYR A 142 -5.55 0.52 9.19
CA TYR A 142 -5.67 -0.92 8.89
C TYR A 142 -4.90 -1.81 9.84
N SER A 143 -3.90 -1.28 10.56
CA SER A 143 -3.19 -2.05 11.60
C SER A 143 -4.10 -2.50 12.75
N PHE A 144 -5.20 -1.79 12.98
CA PHE A 144 -6.19 -2.12 14.03
C PHE A 144 -7.41 -2.86 13.50
N LEU A 145 -7.45 -3.23 12.23
CA LEU A 145 -8.58 -3.90 11.60
C LEU A 145 -8.17 -5.26 11.03
N ILE A 146 -9.11 -6.19 10.97
CA ILE A 146 -8.88 -7.50 10.33
C ILE A 146 -9.00 -7.32 8.81
N TYR A 147 -7.90 -6.87 8.19
CA TYR A 147 -7.82 -6.61 6.76
C TYR A 147 -6.61 -7.29 6.12
N THR A 148 -6.67 -7.51 4.82
CA THR A 148 -5.62 -8.19 4.05
C THR A 148 -4.35 -7.36 3.87
N GLU A 149 -4.43 -6.04 4.07
CA GLU A 149 -3.36 -5.07 3.88
C GLU A 149 -2.14 -5.37 4.75
N ASN A 150 -2.34 -5.67 6.04
CA ASN A 150 -1.22 -5.95 6.95
C ASN A 150 -0.42 -7.19 6.54
N THR A 151 -1.12 -8.25 6.16
CA THR A 151 -0.50 -9.48 5.68
C THR A 151 0.19 -9.26 4.33
N SER A 152 -0.46 -8.52 3.44
CA SER A 152 0.06 -8.17 2.12
C SER A 152 1.38 -7.41 2.21
N ILE A 153 1.41 -6.36 3.02
CA ILE A 153 2.60 -5.53 3.21
C ILE A 153 3.71 -6.34 3.89
N LEU A 154 3.37 -7.14 4.91
CA LEU A 154 4.34 -7.97 5.62
C LEU A 154 5.11 -8.87 4.66
N PHE A 155 4.40 -9.68 3.86
CA PHE A 155 5.08 -10.64 2.98
C PHE A 155 5.76 -9.96 1.79
N MET A 156 5.25 -8.83 1.31
CA MET A 156 5.92 -8.03 0.28
C MET A 156 7.25 -7.47 0.81
N ILE A 157 7.26 -6.84 2.00
CA ILE A 157 8.48 -6.29 2.60
C ILE A 157 9.46 -7.40 2.98
N LEU A 158 8.96 -8.54 3.49
CA LEU A 158 9.78 -9.69 3.81
C LEU A 158 10.45 -10.27 2.55
N TYR A 159 9.72 -10.33 1.43
CA TYR A 159 10.26 -10.73 0.15
C TYR A 159 11.42 -9.80 -0.28
N TYR A 160 11.22 -8.48 -0.24
CA TYR A 160 12.26 -7.51 -0.59
C TYR A 160 13.45 -7.55 0.37
N TYR A 161 13.21 -7.76 1.65
CA TYR A 161 14.27 -7.92 2.64
C TYR A 161 15.21 -9.09 2.30
N PHE A 162 14.67 -10.23 1.91
CA PHE A 162 15.49 -11.39 1.56
C PHE A 162 16.08 -11.30 0.16
N GLU A 163 15.33 -10.84 -0.84
CA GLU A 163 15.80 -10.77 -2.23
C GLU A 163 16.87 -9.71 -2.43
N GLU A 164 16.59 -8.47 -2.01
CA GLU A 164 17.46 -7.33 -2.35
C GLU A 164 18.38 -6.90 -1.20
N TYR A 165 17.87 -6.89 0.03
CA TYR A 165 18.67 -6.41 1.17
C TYR A 165 19.64 -7.48 1.67
N LYS A 166 19.17 -8.70 1.93
CA LYS A 166 20.02 -9.83 2.35
C LYS A 166 20.64 -10.59 1.18
N LYS A 167 20.13 -10.44 -0.03
CA LYS A 167 20.57 -11.12 -1.26
C LYS A 167 20.69 -12.64 -1.07
N VAL A 168 19.64 -13.23 -0.53
CA VAL A 168 19.61 -14.66 -0.23
C VAL A 168 19.55 -15.47 -1.51
N ASN A 169 20.49 -16.41 -1.68
CA ASN A 169 20.54 -17.28 -2.87
C ASN A 169 19.55 -18.45 -2.84
N ASN A 170 18.87 -18.69 -1.72
CA ASN A 170 17.90 -19.78 -1.59
C ASN A 170 16.62 -19.46 -2.36
N LYS A 171 16.53 -19.94 -3.60
CA LYS A 171 15.38 -19.72 -4.49
C LYS A 171 14.10 -20.37 -3.97
N PHE A 172 14.19 -21.46 -3.21
CA PHE A 172 13.01 -22.06 -2.58
C PHE A 172 12.41 -21.17 -1.50
N LEU A 173 13.24 -20.58 -0.64
CA LEU A 173 12.77 -19.61 0.37
C LEU A 173 12.12 -18.40 -0.29
N LEU A 174 12.74 -17.84 -1.32
CA LEU A 174 12.21 -16.69 -2.06
C LEU A 174 10.91 -17.03 -2.77
N PHE A 175 10.81 -18.22 -3.38
CA PHE A 175 9.57 -18.72 -3.96
C PHE A 175 8.45 -18.78 -2.91
N PHE A 176 8.74 -19.38 -1.76
CA PHE A 176 7.75 -19.54 -0.71
C PHE A 176 7.25 -18.21 -0.16
N ILE A 177 8.15 -17.27 0.14
CA ILE A 177 7.78 -15.94 0.65
C ILE A 177 7.03 -15.13 -0.43
N GLY A 178 7.48 -15.16 -1.68
CA GLY A 178 6.81 -14.51 -2.80
C GLY A 178 5.41 -15.07 -3.04
N LEU A 179 5.24 -16.40 -2.95
CA LEU A 179 3.95 -17.06 -3.04
C LEU A 179 3.02 -16.63 -1.89
N LEU A 180 3.51 -16.57 -0.65
CA LEU A 180 2.74 -16.05 0.49
C LEU A 180 2.33 -14.59 0.27
N SER A 181 3.19 -13.78 -0.34
CA SER A 181 2.86 -12.41 -0.70
C SER A 181 1.66 -12.37 -1.66
N VAL A 182 1.66 -13.16 -2.72
CA VAL A 182 0.55 -13.23 -3.69
C VAL A 182 -0.71 -13.83 -3.05
N LEU A 183 -0.57 -14.86 -2.21
CA LEU A 183 -1.69 -15.49 -1.48
C LEU A 183 -2.28 -14.58 -0.39
N SER A 184 -1.60 -13.52 0.00
CA SER A 184 -2.18 -12.48 0.86
C SER A 184 -3.04 -11.51 0.06
N ARG A 185 -2.58 -11.12 -1.13
CA ARG A 185 -3.30 -10.24 -2.05
C ARG A 185 -2.81 -10.42 -3.50
N GLN A 186 -3.72 -10.62 -4.44
CA GLN A 186 -3.41 -10.91 -5.85
C GLN A 186 -2.51 -9.83 -6.49
N LEU A 187 -2.75 -8.56 -6.15
CA LEU A 187 -1.98 -7.43 -6.69
C LEU A 187 -0.48 -7.48 -6.34
N ASN A 188 -0.10 -8.26 -5.34
CA ASN A 188 1.31 -8.42 -5.00
C ASN A 188 2.11 -9.14 -6.08
N ILE A 189 1.45 -9.84 -7.02
CA ILE A 189 2.12 -10.39 -8.20
C ILE A 189 2.87 -9.30 -8.98
N ILE A 190 2.31 -8.11 -9.09
CA ILE A 190 2.93 -6.98 -9.77
C ILE A 190 4.18 -6.51 -9.00
N TRP A 191 4.08 -6.44 -7.67
CA TRP A 191 5.14 -5.92 -6.83
C TRP A 191 6.33 -6.88 -6.69
N ILE A 192 6.13 -8.20 -6.64
CA ILE A 192 7.24 -9.16 -6.67
C ILE A 192 7.99 -9.15 -8.00
N ASN A 193 7.32 -8.74 -9.09
CA ASN A 193 7.91 -8.58 -10.41
C ASN A 193 8.67 -7.24 -10.60
N PHE A 194 8.74 -6.39 -9.59
CA PHE A 194 9.39 -5.08 -9.68
C PHE A 194 10.87 -5.18 -10.10
N PHE A 195 11.65 -6.06 -9.46
CA PHE A 195 13.09 -6.20 -9.74
C PHE A 195 13.37 -6.87 -11.09
N PRO A 196 12.67 -7.95 -11.50
CA PRO A 196 12.76 -8.44 -12.87
C PRO A 196 12.48 -7.36 -13.90
N LEU A 197 11.41 -6.58 -13.74
CA LEU A 197 11.06 -5.48 -14.62
C LEU A 197 12.16 -4.42 -14.68
N MET A 198 12.70 -4.04 -13.52
CA MET A 198 13.80 -3.08 -13.41
C MET A 198 15.02 -3.58 -14.20
N ASN A 199 15.40 -4.83 -14.04
CA ASN A 199 16.55 -5.41 -14.76
C ASN A 199 16.31 -5.49 -16.27
N CYS A 200 15.09 -5.82 -16.70
CA CYS A 200 14.71 -5.78 -18.13
C CYS A 200 14.85 -4.35 -18.70
N LEU A 201 14.34 -3.36 -17.97
CA LEU A 201 14.43 -1.97 -18.42
C LEU A 201 15.88 -1.44 -18.38
N GLU A 202 16.71 -1.88 -17.44
CA GLU A 202 18.15 -1.54 -17.43
C GLU A 202 18.85 -2.03 -18.71
N ILE A 203 18.55 -3.23 -19.14
CA ILE A 203 19.11 -3.78 -20.39
C ILE A 203 18.63 -2.95 -21.59
N LEU A 204 17.33 -2.66 -21.66
CA LEU A 204 16.75 -1.90 -22.78
C LEU A 204 17.28 -0.47 -22.89
N PHE A 205 17.54 0.20 -21.77
CA PHE A 205 17.97 1.61 -21.78
C PHE A 205 19.47 1.83 -21.86
N TYR A 206 20.27 0.89 -21.36
CA TYR A 206 21.73 1.10 -21.23
C TYR A 206 22.61 0.23 -22.13
N LYS A 207 22.10 -0.89 -22.64
CA LYS A 207 22.85 -1.74 -23.57
C LYS A 207 22.42 -1.43 -25.01
N LYS A 208 23.38 -1.25 -25.92
CA LYS A 208 23.07 -1.21 -27.37
C LYS A 208 22.39 -2.52 -27.75
N ILE A 209 21.14 -2.45 -28.15
CA ILE A 209 20.30 -3.62 -28.41
C ILE A 209 20.75 -4.29 -29.70
N ASN A 210 21.46 -5.43 -29.56
CA ASN A 210 21.56 -6.44 -30.59
C ASN A 210 20.61 -7.58 -30.18
N PHE A 211 19.86 -8.16 -31.12
CA PHE A 211 18.83 -9.16 -30.81
C PHE A 211 19.36 -10.37 -30.04
N ASN A 212 20.54 -10.87 -30.37
CA ASN A 212 21.18 -11.99 -29.65
C ASN A 212 21.53 -11.62 -28.21
N ILE A 213 22.10 -10.43 -28.02
CA ILE A 213 22.44 -9.90 -26.68
C ILE A 213 21.19 -9.72 -25.83
N LEU A 214 20.07 -9.30 -26.45
CA LEU A 214 18.78 -9.17 -25.75
C LEU A 214 18.27 -10.54 -25.28
N PHE A 215 18.34 -11.55 -26.14
CA PHE A 215 17.87 -12.91 -25.83
C PHE A 215 18.67 -13.53 -24.67
N ASP A 216 20.00 -13.46 -24.73
CA ASP A 216 20.90 -13.97 -23.67
C ASP A 216 20.64 -13.27 -22.33
N ASN A 217 20.51 -11.94 -22.35
CA ASN A 217 20.21 -11.18 -21.12
C ASN A 217 18.83 -11.51 -20.54
N ILE A 218 17.79 -11.74 -21.36
CA ILE A 218 16.48 -12.17 -20.88
C ILE A 218 16.57 -13.55 -20.23
N PHE A 219 17.35 -14.47 -20.84
CA PHE A 219 17.57 -15.80 -20.28
C PHE A 219 18.26 -15.74 -18.92
N ASP A 220 19.28 -14.87 -18.78
CA ASP A 220 19.96 -14.64 -17.51
C ASP A 220 19.01 -14.06 -16.42
N ILE A 221 18.13 -13.14 -16.81
CA ILE A 221 17.09 -12.61 -15.91
C ILE A 221 16.14 -13.73 -15.47
N LEU A 222 15.64 -14.53 -16.41
CA LEU A 222 14.77 -15.66 -16.09
C LEU A 222 15.44 -16.66 -15.16
N LYS A 223 16.70 -16.98 -15.38
CA LYS A 223 17.49 -17.85 -14.51
C LYS A 223 17.68 -17.25 -13.12
N LYS A 224 17.96 -15.94 -13.05
CA LYS A 224 18.10 -15.22 -11.76
C LYS A 224 16.78 -15.23 -10.99
N TYR A 225 15.66 -15.00 -11.66
CA TYR A 225 14.33 -14.86 -11.06
C TYR A 225 13.41 -16.06 -11.33
N ILE A 226 13.96 -17.26 -11.47
CA ILE A 226 13.19 -18.49 -11.74
C ILE A 226 12.07 -18.72 -10.72
N HIS A 227 12.29 -18.36 -9.47
CA HIS A 227 11.30 -18.46 -8.40
C HIS A 227 10.08 -17.56 -8.65
N ILE A 228 10.28 -16.37 -9.25
CA ILE A 228 9.17 -15.49 -9.66
C ILE A 228 8.46 -16.06 -10.87
N ALA A 229 9.20 -16.52 -11.89
CA ALA A 229 8.61 -17.15 -13.08
C ALA A 229 7.71 -18.35 -12.71
N LEU A 230 8.08 -19.12 -11.68
CA LEU A 230 7.23 -20.20 -11.14
C LEU A 230 5.97 -19.65 -10.48
N ILE A 231 6.06 -18.57 -9.71
CA ILE A 231 4.88 -17.93 -9.08
C ILE A 231 3.95 -17.36 -10.16
N ASP A 232 4.50 -16.69 -11.18
CA ASP A 232 3.74 -16.16 -12.31
C ASP A 232 3.02 -17.28 -13.07
N SER A 233 3.69 -18.41 -13.30
CA SER A 233 3.09 -19.59 -13.93
C SER A 233 1.93 -20.13 -13.11
N LEU A 234 2.08 -20.26 -11.79
CA LEU A 234 0.99 -20.67 -10.88
C LEU A 234 -0.17 -19.67 -10.92
N PHE A 235 0.13 -18.38 -10.96
CA PHE A 235 -0.90 -17.34 -11.02
C PHE A 235 -1.65 -17.36 -12.36
N ILE A 236 -0.96 -17.60 -13.46
CA ILE A 236 -1.57 -17.78 -14.79
C ILE A 236 -2.47 -19.03 -14.81
N ILE A 237 -2.01 -20.15 -14.26
CA ILE A 237 -2.83 -21.37 -14.13
C ILE A 237 -4.09 -21.07 -13.30
N PHE A 238 -3.94 -20.40 -12.15
CA PHE A 238 -5.07 -19.97 -11.33
C PHE A 238 -6.05 -19.12 -12.15
N PHE A 239 -5.55 -18.11 -12.90
CA PHE A 239 -6.38 -17.23 -13.70
C PHE A 239 -7.27 -17.99 -14.68
N PHE A 240 -6.71 -18.98 -15.40
CA PHE A 240 -7.48 -19.81 -16.34
C PHE A 240 -8.47 -20.72 -15.62
N ILE A 241 -8.08 -21.40 -14.54
CA ILE A 241 -8.98 -22.24 -13.74
C ILE A 241 -10.12 -21.40 -13.16
N ASN A 242 -9.82 -20.15 -12.75
CA ASN A 242 -10.78 -19.23 -12.19
C ASN A 242 -11.64 -18.49 -13.24
N LYS A 243 -11.76 -19.04 -14.46
CA LYS A 243 -12.57 -18.49 -15.56
C LYS A 243 -12.11 -17.08 -15.97
N CYS A 244 -10.83 -16.90 -16.14
CA CYS A 244 -10.17 -15.63 -16.53
C CYS A 244 -10.49 -14.46 -15.58
N SER A 245 -10.62 -14.75 -14.29
CA SER A 245 -10.81 -13.73 -13.25
C SER A 245 -9.63 -13.70 -12.29
N PHE A 246 -9.17 -12.50 -11.93
CA PHE A 246 -8.11 -12.29 -10.94
C PHE A 246 -8.61 -12.42 -9.49
N VAL A 247 -9.93 -12.34 -9.27
CA VAL A 247 -10.55 -12.38 -7.94
C VAL A 247 -11.33 -13.67 -7.72
N ILE A 248 -11.40 -14.12 -6.48
CA ILE A 248 -12.10 -15.37 -6.13
C ILE A 248 -13.62 -15.16 -6.08
N GLY A 249 -14.08 -14.15 -5.33
CA GLY A 249 -15.50 -13.79 -5.19
C GLY A 249 -15.87 -12.55 -5.99
N GLU A 250 -17.16 -12.19 -5.99
CA GLU A 250 -17.72 -10.97 -6.64
C GLU A 250 -17.11 -10.58 -7.98
N LYS A 251 -16.90 -11.59 -8.84
CA LYS A 251 -16.21 -11.44 -10.14
C LYS A 251 -16.80 -10.35 -11.02
N ASN A 252 -18.12 -10.15 -10.96
CA ASN A 252 -18.82 -9.17 -11.78
C ASN A 252 -18.49 -7.72 -11.39
N GLU A 253 -18.17 -7.49 -10.12
CA GLU A 253 -17.80 -6.18 -9.61
C GLU A 253 -16.33 -5.82 -9.91
N HIS A 254 -15.47 -6.83 -10.07
CA HIS A 254 -14.03 -6.70 -10.27
C HIS A 254 -13.59 -7.12 -11.69
N ILE A 255 -14.38 -6.79 -12.70
CA ILE A 255 -13.96 -6.98 -14.09
C ILE A 255 -12.82 -6.00 -14.39
N PRO A 256 -11.62 -6.48 -14.79
CA PRO A 256 -10.50 -5.60 -15.11
C PRO A 256 -10.89 -4.63 -16.23
N LYS A 257 -10.75 -3.35 -15.97
CA LYS A 257 -10.96 -2.28 -16.94
C LYS A 257 -9.86 -1.24 -16.73
N ILE A 258 -9.45 -0.60 -17.83
CA ILE A 258 -8.42 0.42 -17.75
C ILE A 258 -9.03 1.73 -17.26
N HIS A 259 -8.58 2.17 -16.10
CA HIS A 259 -9.03 3.40 -15.43
C HIS A 259 -7.84 4.35 -15.19
N PHE A 260 -7.36 5.02 -16.22
CA PHE A 260 -6.21 5.93 -16.11
C PHE A 260 -6.44 7.10 -15.13
N ALA A 261 -7.68 7.46 -14.86
CA ALA A 261 -7.98 8.48 -13.85
C ALA A 261 -7.50 8.12 -12.44
N GLN A 262 -7.28 6.85 -12.13
CA GLN A 262 -6.70 6.42 -10.87
C GLN A 262 -5.31 7.03 -10.60
N ILE A 263 -4.55 7.34 -11.65
CA ILE A 263 -3.27 8.06 -11.54
C ILE A 263 -3.48 9.43 -10.90
N ILE A 264 -4.52 10.15 -11.31
CA ILE A 264 -4.83 11.49 -10.79
C ILE A 264 -5.18 11.38 -9.30
N HIS A 265 -5.95 10.36 -8.92
CA HIS A 265 -6.29 10.13 -7.53
C HIS A 265 -5.08 9.74 -6.70
N PHE A 266 -4.21 8.91 -7.23
CA PHE A 266 -2.96 8.53 -6.58
C PHE A 266 -2.06 9.75 -6.33
N LEU A 267 -1.87 10.61 -7.34
CA LEU A 267 -1.08 11.83 -7.21
C LEU A 267 -1.70 12.80 -6.20
N PHE A 268 -3.01 12.97 -6.24
CA PHE A 268 -3.71 13.78 -5.24
C PHE A 268 -3.56 13.19 -3.84
N TYR A 269 -3.66 11.88 -3.74
CA TYR A 269 -3.49 11.15 -2.49
C TYR A 269 -2.07 11.28 -1.92
N LEU A 270 -1.05 11.17 -2.76
CA LEU A 270 0.34 11.44 -2.36
C LEU A 270 0.52 12.86 -1.84
N LEU A 271 -0.08 13.86 -2.51
CA LEU A 271 -0.06 15.23 -2.06
C LEU A 271 -0.68 15.41 -0.67
N TRP A 272 -1.81 14.74 -0.43
CA TRP A 272 -2.50 14.80 0.86
C TRP A 272 -1.65 14.24 1.99
N HIS A 273 -0.93 13.14 1.75
CA HIS A 273 -0.10 12.50 2.75
C HIS A 273 1.34 13.03 2.81
N PHE A 274 1.79 13.70 1.76
CA PHE A 274 3.12 14.29 1.67
C PHE A 274 3.02 15.78 1.33
N PRO A 275 2.48 16.61 2.23
CA PRO A 275 2.27 18.03 1.98
C PRO A 275 3.57 18.81 1.73
N PHE A 276 4.73 18.25 2.12
CA PHE A 276 6.04 18.82 1.81
C PHE A 276 6.31 18.99 0.30
N LEU A 277 5.61 18.24 -0.55
CA LEU A 277 5.67 18.45 -1.99
C LEU A 277 5.34 19.90 -2.38
N ASN A 278 4.50 20.59 -1.58
CA ASN A 278 4.17 21.99 -1.79
C ASN A 278 5.35 22.93 -1.60
N PHE A 279 6.28 22.61 -0.70
CA PHE A 279 7.49 23.41 -0.51
C PHE A 279 8.40 23.37 -1.73
N LYS A 280 8.44 22.21 -2.42
CA LYS A 280 9.15 22.12 -3.70
C LYS A 280 8.58 23.04 -4.75
N LEU A 281 7.28 23.16 -4.82
CA LEU A 281 6.64 24.11 -5.73
C LEU A 281 7.06 25.56 -5.38
N TYR A 282 7.04 25.92 -4.10
CA TYR A 282 7.48 27.23 -3.62
C TYR A 282 8.96 27.51 -3.95
N GLU A 283 9.85 26.54 -3.72
CA GLU A 283 11.26 26.67 -4.08
C GLU A 283 11.47 26.86 -5.58
N MET A 284 10.72 26.17 -6.42
CA MET A 284 10.80 26.32 -7.86
C MET A 284 10.35 27.73 -8.30
N PHE A 285 9.36 28.33 -7.65
CA PHE A 285 8.97 29.71 -7.89
C PHE A 285 10.07 30.69 -7.51
N LYS A 286 10.76 30.48 -6.39
CA LYS A 286 11.88 31.33 -5.92
C LYS A 286 13.19 31.10 -6.67
N ASN A 287 13.34 29.99 -7.38
CA ASN A 287 14.58 29.64 -8.05
C ASN A 287 14.97 30.72 -9.11
N LYS A 288 16.23 31.20 -9.02
CA LYS A 288 16.77 32.20 -9.96
C LYS A 288 17.33 31.60 -11.24
N ASP A 289 17.57 30.26 -11.27
CA ASP A 289 18.08 29.56 -12.46
C ASP A 289 17.00 29.47 -13.55
N LYS A 290 17.18 30.27 -14.59
CA LYS A 290 16.28 30.33 -15.75
C LYS A 290 16.21 29.02 -16.52
N LYS A 291 17.31 28.24 -16.58
CA LYS A 291 17.35 26.94 -17.28
C LYS A 291 16.50 25.91 -16.53
N LYS A 292 16.66 25.86 -15.22
CA LYS A 292 15.87 24.98 -14.35
C LYS A 292 14.38 25.33 -14.38
N LYS A 293 14.04 26.63 -14.35
CA LYS A 293 12.66 27.11 -14.49
C LYS A 293 12.02 26.71 -15.83
N ARG A 294 12.74 26.86 -16.94
CA ARG A 294 12.24 26.43 -18.26
C ARG A 294 11.98 24.92 -18.29
N GLN A 295 12.88 24.11 -17.73
CA GLN A 295 12.70 22.67 -17.67
C GLN A 295 11.49 22.29 -16.81
N TRP A 296 11.30 22.94 -15.67
CA TRP A 296 10.14 22.77 -14.82
C TRP A 296 8.83 23.08 -15.54
N ILE A 297 8.74 24.25 -16.19
CA ILE A 297 7.54 24.63 -16.97
C ILE A 297 7.27 23.59 -18.08
N LYS A 298 8.30 23.16 -18.81
CA LYS A 298 8.17 22.14 -19.85
C LYS A 298 7.60 20.82 -19.27
N ASN A 299 8.16 20.34 -18.19
CA ASN A 299 7.71 19.12 -17.52
C ASN A 299 6.27 19.26 -17.01
N SER A 300 5.92 20.43 -16.46
CA SER A 300 4.57 20.72 -15.98
C SER A 300 3.54 20.72 -17.11
N ILE A 301 3.86 21.31 -18.25
CA ILE A 301 2.97 21.32 -19.45
C ILE A 301 2.77 19.89 -19.95
N ILE A 302 3.84 19.10 -20.08
CA ILE A 302 3.74 17.70 -20.54
C ILE A 302 2.87 16.92 -19.57
N LEU A 303 3.09 17.06 -18.27
CA LEU A 303 2.31 16.36 -17.26
C LEU A 303 0.84 16.81 -17.26
N PHE A 304 0.56 18.11 -17.45
CA PHE A 304 -0.81 18.61 -17.58
C PHE A 304 -1.55 17.98 -18.75
N LEU A 305 -0.91 17.90 -19.91
CA LEU A 305 -1.50 17.26 -21.09
C LEU A 305 -1.78 15.77 -20.84
N LEU A 306 -0.84 15.05 -20.21
CA LEU A 306 -1.01 13.65 -19.84
C LEU A 306 -2.15 13.46 -18.82
N LEU A 307 -2.18 14.23 -17.76
CA LEU A 307 -3.22 14.11 -16.74
C LEU A 307 -4.60 14.51 -17.29
N ASN A 308 -4.65 15.52 -18.16
CA ASN A 308 -5.90 15.88 -18.84
C ASN A 308 -6.39 14.75 -19.75
N PHE A 309 -5.51 14.15 -20.54
CA PHE A 309 -5.80 12.96 -21.33
C PHE A 309 -6.32 11.81 -20.46
N PHE A 310 -5.64 11.47 -19.38
CA PHE A 310 -6.08 10.44 -18.45
C PHE A 310 -7.44 10.74 -17.83
N SER A 311 -7.74 12.00 -17.58
CA SER A 311 -9.04 12.43 -17.04
C SER A 311 -10.22 12.16 -17.96
N LEU A 312 -10.00 12.00 -19.27
CA LEU A 312 -11.02 11.66 -20.25
C LEU A 312 -11.47 10.20 -20.16
N PHE A 313 -10.61 9.32 -19.65
CA PHE A 313 -10.90 7.88 -19.49
C PHE A 313 -11.52 7.53 -18.15
N THR A 314 -12.08 8.50 -17.46
CA THR A 314 -12.72 8.28 -16.16
C THR A 314 -14.07 7.61 -16.36
N ILE A 315 -14.14 6.32 -16.11
CA ILE A 315 -15.41 5.63 -15.91
C ILE A 315 -15.59 5.51 -14.39
N THR A 316 -16.29 6.47 -13.82
CA THR A 316 -16.68 6.39 -12.42
C THR A 316 -17.95 5.55 -12.33
N ARG A 317 -17.91 4.45 -11.58
CA ARG A 317 -19.14 3.74 -11.22
C ARG A 317 -19.98 4.66 -10.33
N ARG A 318 -21.24 4.89 -10.73
CA ARG A 318 -22.22 5.65 -9.93
C ARG A 318 -22.33 5.11 -8.49
N ASN A 319 -22.24 3.81 -8.31
CA ASN A 319 -22.44 3.12 -7.03
C ASN A 319 -21.40 3.48 -5.95
N ILE A 320 -20.18 3.87 -6.30
CA ILE A 320 -19.16 4.35 -5.32
C ILE A 320 -19.64 5.67 -4.69
N PHE A 321 -20.42 6.48 -5.43
CA PHE A 321 -20.92 7.76 -4.98
C PHE A 321 -22.18 7.66 -4.14
N GLU A 322 -22.91 6.55 -4.25
CA GLU A 322 -24.16 6.32 -3.52
C GLU A 322 -23.92 5.96 -2.06
N HIS A 323 -22.71 5.48 -1.70
CA HIS A 323 -22.39 5.18 -0.31
C HIS A 323 -22.03 6.47 0.45
N PRO A 324 -22.93 7.00 1.33
CA PRO A 324 -22.74 8.29 1.99
C PRO A 324 -21.55 8.32 2.96
N LYS A 325 -20.97 7.17 3.30
CA LYS A 325 -19.88 7.01 4.28
C LYS A 325 -18.47 7.06 3.68
N HIS A 326 -18.28 7.05 2.37
CA HIS A 326 -16.96 7.11 1.77
C HIS A 326 -16.46 8.56 1.67
N TYR A 327 -15.33 8.86 2.33
CA TYR A 327 -14.69 10.18 2.26
C TYR A 327 -14.29 10.57 0.81
N ASN A 328 -14.05 9.59 -0.07
CA ASN A 328 -13.86 9.77 -1.50
C ASN A 328 -15.03 10.52 -2.17
N ARG A 329 -16.26 10.43 -1.63
CA ARG A 329 -17.42 11.15 -2.14
C ARG A 329 -17.20 12.65 -2.14
N TYR A 330 -16.64 13.22 -1.07
CA TYR A 330 -16.41 14.67 -0.98
C TYR A 330 -15.35 15.12 -1.98
N TYR A 331 -14.29 14.34 -2.15
CA TYR A 331 -13.28 14.60 -3.15
C TYR A 331 -13.88 14.57 -4.57
N TYR A 332 -14.59 13.52 -4.92
CA TYR A 332 -15.19 13.36 -6.23
C TYR A 332 -16.24 14.42 -6.52
N LEU A 333 -17.22 14.60 -5.65
CA LEU A 333 -18.31 15.54 -5.85
C LEU A 333 -17.85 17.00 -5.74
N GLY A 334 -16.94 17.29 -4.82
CA GLY A 334 -16.48 18.66 -4.58
C GLY A 334 -15.42 19.12 -5.58
N ILE A 335 -14.44 18.28 -5.89
CA ILE A 335 -13.26 18.66 -6.67
C ILE A 335 -13.31 18.09 -8.08
N TYR A 336 -13.48 16.78 -8.20
CA TYR A 336 -13.28 16.11 -9.49
C TYR A 336 -14.46 16.26 -10.45
N TYR A 337 -15.70 16.22 -9.98
CA TYR A 337 -16.91 16.33 -10.83
C TYR A 337 -17.14 17.73 -11.39
N LYS A 338 -16.81 18.76 -10.64
CA LYS A 338 -16.94 20.13 -11.12
C LYS A 338 -15.81 20.41 -12.12
N ARG A 339 -16.16 20.65 -13.39
CA ARG A 339 -15.20 20.85 -14.49
C ARG A 339 -14.09 21.86 -14.17
N ILE A 340 -14.48 22.99 -13.59
CA ILE A 340 -13.53 24.07 -13.22
C ILE A 340 -12.57 23.60 -12.14
N ASN A 341 -13.09 22.99 -11.06
CA ASN A 341 -12.25 22.50 -9.96
C ASN A 341 -11.29 21.41 -10.43
N ARG A 342 -11.74 20.53 -11.32
CA ARG A 342 -10.90 19.49 -11.93
C ARG A 342 -9.74 20.11 -12.71
N ILE A 343 -10.00 21.11 -13.56
CA ILE A 343 -8.95 21.79 -14.35
C ILE A 343 -7.94 22.46 -13.41
N ILE A 344 -8.40 23.19 -12.41
CA ILE A 344 -7.54 23.85 -11.41
C ILE A 344 -6.66 22.81 -10.69
N MET A 345 -7.26 21.69 -10.27
CA MET A 345 -6.53 20.60 -9.63
C MET A 345 -5.48 20.00 -10.56
N LEU A 346 -5.81 19.73 -11.83
CA LEU A 346 -4.86 19.17 -12.79
C LEU A 346 -3.70 20.13 -13.07
N ILE A 347 -3.95 21.42 -13.17
CA ILE A 347 -2.92 22.44 -13.28
C ILE A 347 -2.01 22.39 -12.06
N TYR A 348 -2.60 22.42 -10.86
CA TYR A 348 -1.86 22.41 -9.61
C TYR A 348 -0.97 21.16 -9.47
N LEU A 349 -1.54 19.96 -9.67
CA LEU A 349 -0.78 18.70 -9.64
C LEU A 349 0.34 18.69 -10.67
N SER A 350 0.11 19.25 -11.86
CA SER A 350 1.10 19.29 -12.91
C SER A 350 2.30 20.16 -12.57
N PHE A 351 2.08 21.33 -11.99
CA PHE A 351 3.15 22.20 -11.52
C PHE A 351 3.90 21.60 -10.34
N LEU A 352 3.18 21.00 -9.40
CA LEU A 352 3.74 20.33 -8.23
C LEU A 352 4.62 19.15 -8.62
N TYR A 353 4.08 18.18 -9.35
CA TYR A 353 4.86 17.01 -9.76
C TYR A 353 5.86 17.30 -10.86
N GLY A 354 5.63 18.34 -11.67
CA GLY A 354 6.63 18.89 -12.58
C GLY A 354 7.88 19.39 -11.86
N SER A 355 7.72 20.00 -10.67
CA SER A 355 8.85 20.40 -9.82
C SER A 355 9.59 19.17 -9.29
N PHE A 356 8.85 18.18 -8.78
CA PHE A 356 9.41 16.92 -8.32
C PHE A 356 10.18 16.21 -9.43
N ILE A 357 9.59 16.05 -10.61
CA ILE A 357 10.25 15.43 -11.78
C ILE A 357 11.52 16.17 -12.15
N THR A 358 11.53 17.51 -12.09
CA THR A 358 12.70 18.33 -12.48
C THR A 358 13.87 18.13 -11.51
N ASP A 359 13.60 18.01 -10.22
CA ASP A 359 14.64 17.87 -9.20
C ASP A 359 15.05 16.41 -8.97
N TYR A 360 14.09 15.53 -8.86
CA TYR A 360 14.32 14.15 -8.39
C TYR A 360 14.52 13.09 -9.48
N LEU A 361 14.14 13.37 -10.74
CA LEU A 361 14.55 12.46 -11.83
C LEU A 361 16.06 12.39 -12.05
N LYS A 362 16.82 13.34 -11.48
CA LYS A 362 18.28 13.25 -11.43
C LYS A 362 18.78 12.35 -10.30
N LEU A 363 18.02 12.26 -9.21
CA LEU A 363 18.36 11.51 -7.98
C LEU A 363 17.99 10.04 -8.10
N PHE A 364 16.85 9.72 -8.69
CA PHE A 364 16.46 8.34 -8.95
C PHE A 364 17.16 7.83 -10.21
N LYS A 365 17.80 6.67 -10.14
CA LYS A 365 18.15 5.96 -11.37
C LYS A 365 16.87 5.87 -12.20
N LYS A 366 16.88 6.46 -13.40
CA LYS A 366 15.69 6.58 -14.27
C LYS A 366 14.90 5.27 -14.37
N VAL A 367 15.58 4.15 -14.40
CA VAL A 367 15.00 2.81 -14.54
C VAL A 367 14.19 2.42 -13.29
N LYS A 368 14.71 2.64 -12.09
CA LYS A 368 13.98 2.35 -10.83
C LYS A 368 12.66 3.10 -10.78
N PHE A 369 12.69 4.39 -11.13
CA PHE A 369 11.51 5.24 -11.11
C PHE A 369 10.48 4.84 -12.20
N ILE A 370 10.94 4.53 -13.41
CA ILE A 370 10.07 4.04 -14.49
C ILE A 370 9.43 2.71 -14.09
N SER A 371 10.20 1.77 -13.52
CA SER A 371 9.66 0.50 -13.02
C SER A 371 8.60 0.72 -11.95
N TRP A 372 8.83 1.66 -11.02
CA TRP A 372 7.87 2.02 -9.99
C TRP A 372 6.58 2.61 -10.60
N ILE A 373 6.68 3.50 -11.59
CA ILE A 373 5.52 4.03 -12.31
C ILE A 373 4.75 2.90 -12.98
N ILE A 374 5.41 2.01 -13.71
CA ILE A 374 4.77 0.90 -14.43
C ILE A 374 4.03 -0.01 -13.44
N CYS A 375 4.67 -0.40 -12.34
CA CYS A 375 4.02 -1.24 -11.31
C CYS A 375 2.81 -0.56 -10.68
N ASN A 376 2.89 0.75 -10.41
CA ASN A 376 1.74 1.50 -9.93
C ASN A 376 0.61 1.52 -10.96
N LEU A 377 0.91 1.83 -12.23
CA LEU A 377 -0.08 1.83 -13.31
C LEU A 377 -0.78 0.48 -13.44
N LEU A 378 -0.02 -0.62 -13.41
CA LEU A 378 -0.57 -1.96 -13.45
C LEU A 378 -1.40 -2.29 -12.20
N SER A 379 -1.00 -1.81 -11.01
CA SER A 379 -1.68 -2.14 -9.76
C SER A 379 -3.04 -1.45 -9.63
N PHE A 380 -3.19 -0.20 -10.04
CA PHE A 380 -4.43 0.52 -9.82
C PHE A 380 -5.20 0.91 -11.08
N CYS A 381 -4.57 0.96 -12.27
CA CYS A 381 -5.35 1.24 -13.48
C CYS A 381 -6.26 0.07 -13.91
N ILE A 382 -5.99 -1.14 -13.41
CA ILE A 382 -6.80 -2.33 -13.72
C ILE A 382 -8.04 -2.42 -12.79
N GLU A 383 -7.97 -1.82 -11.61
CA GLU A 383 -9.04 -1.86 -10.62
C GLU A 383 -10.13 -0.82 -10.93
N GLY A 384 -11.38 -1.27 -10.91
CA GLY A 384 -12.53 -0.39 -11.15
C GLY A 384 -12.89 0.50 -9.95
N LEU A 385 -12.39 0.17 -8.76
CA LEU A 385 -12.65 0.89 -7.52
C LEU A 385 -11.49 1.79 -7.17
N VAL A 386 -11.78 3.04 -6.79
CA VAL A 386 -10.79 3.97 -6.29
C VAL A 386 -10.77 3.91 -4.78
N GLU A 387 -9.86 3.11 -4.25
CA GLU A 387 -9.67 3.01 -2.81
C GLU A 387 -8.22 3.30 -2.44
N PRO A 388 -7.99 4.13 -1.41
CA PRO A 388 -6.64 4.47 -0.96
C PRO A 388 -5.78 3.26 -0.57
N ARG A 389 -6.41 2.16 -0.15
CA ARG A 389 -5.71 0.92 0.19
C ARG A 389 -4.95 0.31 -0.99
N TYR A 390 -5.37 0.56 -2.23
CA TYR A 390 -4.64 0.07 -3.42
C TYR A 390 -3.32 0.78 -3.65
N PHE A 391 -3.17 1.99 -3.10
CA PHE A 391 -1.95 2.80 -3.25
C PHE A 391 -0.86 2.46 -2.24
N ILE A 392 -1.18 1.72 -1.17
CA ILE A 392 -0.28 1.47 -0.03
C ILE A 392 1.03 0.82 -0.50
N ASN A 393 0.96 -0.24 -1.28
CA ASN A 393 2.16 -0.96 -1.73
C ASN A 393 3.09 -0.09 -2.58
N GLY A 394 2.50 0.76 -3.45
CA GLY A 394 3.25 1.71 -4.26
C GLY A 394 4.00 2.73 -3.42
N ILE A 395 3.38 3.22 -2.35
CA ILE A 395 3.99 4.19 -1.44
C ILE A 395 5.12 3.54 -0.65
N TYR A 396 4.93 2.32 -0.16
CA TYR A 396 6.00 1.61 0.57
C TYR A 396 7.17 1.25 -0.31
N MET A 397 6.91 0.86 -1.56
CA MET A 397 7.97 0.65 -2.51
C MET A 397 8.75 1.94 -2.77
N LEU A 398 8.08 3.08 -2.87
CA LEU A 398 8.73 4.38 -3.00
C LEU A 398 9.64 4.67 -1.79
N MET A 399 9.18 4.39 -0.57
CA MET A 399 9.98 4.58 0.64
C MET A 399 11.23 3.68 0.64
N ILE A 400 11.12 2.43 0.18
CA ILE A 400 12.26 1.51 0.04
C ILE A 400 13.26 2.05 -0.99
N LEU A 401 12.78 2.51 -2.14
CA LEU A 401 13.63 3.04 -3.21
C LEU A 401 14.37 4.31 -2.78
N ILE A 402 13.72 5.20 -2.03
CA ILE A 402 14.33 6.41 -1.49
C ILE A 402 15.48 6.07 -0.54
N ASN A 403 15.34 5.00 0.24
CA ASN A 403 16.37 4.59 1.18
C ASN A 403 17.59 3.89 0.53
N ASP A 404 17.39 3.27 -0.64
CA ASP A 404 18.43 2.47 -1.32
C ASP A 404 19.43 3.33 -2.13
N ASP A 405 19.04 4.57 -2.47
CA ASP A 405 19.95 5.49 -3.15
C ASP A 405 20.98 6.05 -2.18
N ASN A 406 22.24 6.12 -2.65
CA ASN A 406 23.49 6.41 -1.91
C ASN A 406 23.32 7.32 -0.68
N GLU A 407 24.05 7.03 0.42
CA GLU A 407 24.00 7.76 1.72
C GLU A 407 24.00 9.29 1.61
N LYS A 408 24.60 9.87 0.55
CA LYS A 408 24.59 11.32 0.31
C LYS A 408 23.25 11.81 -0.23
N GLU A 409 22.65 11.11 -1.19
CA GLU A 409 21.39 11.49 -1.83
C GLU A 409 20.19 11.14 -0.93
N SER A 410 20.24 10.04 -0.19
CA SER A 410 19.26 9.72 0.82
C SER A 410 19.33 10.68 2.01
N LYS A 411 20.53 11.19 2.36
CA LYS A 411 20.69 12.26 3.35
C LYS A 411 20.12 13.58 2.85
N GLU A 412 20.31 13.96 1.59
CA GLU A 412 19.67 15.16 1.02
C GLU A 412 18.14 15.03 1.01
N LEU A 413 17.60 13.88 0.63
CA LEU A 413 16.17 13.66 0.65
C LEU A 413 15.62 13.50 2.09
N SER A 414 16.36 12.84 2.99
CA SER A 414 16.00 12.77 4.41
C SER A 414 16.22 14.11 5.11
N TYR A 415 17.21 14.91 4.72
CA TYR A 415 17.38 16.30 5.16
C TYR A 415 16.23 17.16 4.66
N TYR A 416 15.78 16.92 3.46
CA TYR A 416 14.59 17.55 2.89
C TYR A 416 13.31 17.19 3.62
N LEU A 417 13.18 15.95 4.04
CA LEU A 417 12.09 15.49 4.91
C LEU A 417 12.27 16.02 6.35
N TYR A 418 13.52 16.26 6.79
CA TYR A 418 13.88 16.68 8.14
C TYR A 418 13.83 18.19 8.34
N ASP A 419 14.27 19.00 7.36
CA ASP A 419 14.22 20.47 7.42
C ASP A 419 12.80 21.03 7.45
N ASN A 420 11.83 20.16 7.16
CA ASN A 420 10.42 20.48 7.28
C ASN A 420 9.80 19.87 8.54
N TYR A 421 10.32 20.24 9.69
CA TYR A 421 9.72 19.96 11.02
C TYR A 421 8.22 20.31 11.05
N VAL A 422 7.82 21.32 10.27
CA VAL A 422 6.44 21.72 10.02
C VAL A 422 5.63 20.59 9.36
N ASN A 423 6.24 19.78 8.50
CA ASN A 423 5.56 18.68 7.81
C ASN A 423 5.29 17.49 8.74
N PHE A 424 6.23 17.19 9.62
CA PHE A 424 6.02 16.17 10.66
C PHE A 424 4.86 16.58 11.57
N ILE A 425 4.82 17.86 11.99
CA ILE A 425 3.70 18.39 12.78
C ILE A 425 2.39 18.34 11.97
N PHE A 426 2.40 18.74 10.68
CA PHE A 426 1.20 18.70 9.83
C PHE A 426 0.71 17.27 9.61
N GLN A 427 1.61 16.33 9.34
CA GLN A 427 1.28 14.92 9.18
C GLN A 427 0.76 14.34 10.50
N SER A 428 1.42 14.66 11.62
CA SER A 428 0.97 14.25 12.95
C SER A 428 -0.40 14.86 13.31
N LEU A 429 -0.67 16.11 12.93
CA LEU A 429 -1.98 16.75 13.12
C LEU A 429 -3.05 16.11 12.22
N GLN A 430 -2.72 15.76 10.99
CA GLN A 430 -3.62 15.01 10.09
C GLN A 430 -3.91 13.62 10.64
N ASP A 431 -2.90 12.94 11.17
CA ASP A 431 -3.04 11.63 11.79
C ASP A 431 -3.90 11.72 13.07
N ILE A 432 -3.66 12.73 13.90
CA ILE A 432 -4.49 13.03 15.07
C ILE A 432 -5.92 13.38 14.64
N TYR A 433 -6.11 14.17 13.60
CA TYR A 433 -7.42 14.50 13.07
C TYR A 433 -8.14 13.27 12.50
N MET A 434 -7.43 12.38 11.80
CA MET A 434 -8.01 11.12 11.31
C MET A 434 -8.33 10.16 12.46
N VAL A 435 -7.44 10.05 13.45
CA VAL A 435 -7.70 9.28 14.68
C VAL A 435 -8.86 9.92 15.47
N HIS A 436 -8.91 11.24 15.59
CA HIS A 436 -10.03 11.96 16.21
C HIS A 436 -11.33 11.73 15.46
N ASN A 437 -11.34 11.79 14.13
CA ASN A 437 -12.52 11.47 13.32
C ASN A 437 -12.91 9.99 13.39
N LEU A 438 -11.94 9.09 13.50
CA LEU A 438 -12.20 7.69 13.75
C LEU A 438 -12.84 7.51 15.13
N VAL A 439 -12.25 8.13 16.15
CA VAL A 439 -12.74 8.11 17.54
C VAL A 439 -14.11 8.79 17.63
N THR A 440 -14.33 9.97 17.03
CA THR A 440 -15.63 10.67 17.04
C THR A 440 -16.70 9.93 16.24
N LYS A 441 -16.36 9.29 15.13
CA LYS A 441 -17.29 8.38 14.43
C LYS A 441 -17.60 7.14 15.25
N LEU A 442 -16.62 6.65 15.99
CA LEU A 442 -16.80 5.59 16.97
C LEU A 442 -17.71 6.07 18.11
N PHE A 443 -17.55 7.30 18.61
CA PHE A 443 -18.43 7.89 19.63
C PHE A 443 -19.83 8.18 19.09
N ASN A 444 -19.99 8.76 17.91
CA ASN A 444 -21.29 9.08 17.33
C ASN A 444 -22.09 7.85 16.89
N ALA A 445 -21.44 6.71 16.63
CA ALA A 445 -22.14 5.43 16.47
C ALA A 445 -22.72 4.87 17.78
N TYR A 446 -22.46 5.53 18.91
CA TYR A 446 -22.97 5.17 20.23
C TYR A 446 -24.15 6.00 20.71
N VAL A 447 -24.40 7.14 20.09
CA VAL A 447 -25.44 8.08 20.53
C VAL A 447 -26.75 7.90 19.74
N TYR A 448 -26.73 7.10 18.69
CA TYR A 448 -27.89 6.69 17.88
C TYR A 448 -27.87 5.16 17.71
#